data_f3cc8120e343cdf0b4f6aaf2a138672d
#
_entry.id   f3cc8120e343cdf0b4f6aaf2a138672d
#
_cell.length_a   1.000
_cell.length_b   1.000
_cell.length_c   1.000
_cell.angle_alpha   90.00
_cell.angle_beta   90.00
_cell.angle_gamma   90.00
#
_symmetry.space_group_name_H-M   'P 1'
#
loop_
_entity.id
_entity.type
_entity.pdbx_description
1 polymer ?
#
loop_
_entity_poly.entity_id
_entity_poly.type
_entity_poly.pdbx_seq_one_letter_code
_entity_poly.pdbx_strand_id
1 'polypeptide(L)'
;MKQESFKVLEYKRILSRLAEKAGTKLGKELALGLLPVSDSEDVKERLRQTAEAVYVSSTAHPPLGGIKDIRESIKKIGLGAVLDPAELLDILTTMYAMREIKRFFKELEMEAPILKSWARNLEILGQLERNLEHIVDEHGNLRDDASVELRRIRREIKVSQVKIKDHLAGLLHNNEYQKYFQENIVTMRGDRYVLPVKQEYRQSIP
;
A
#
# COMPACT_ATOMS: atom_id res chain seq x y z
N MET A 1 -22.23 23.17 24.28
CA MET A 1 -21.24 24.26 24.44
C MET A 1 -21.38 25.25 23.30
N LYS A 2 -21.26 26.56 23.58
CA LYS A 2 -21.31 27.59 22.51
C LYS A 2 -19.97 27.59 21.74
N GLN A 3 -20.01 27.95 20.47
CA GLN A 3 -18.84 27.98 19.58
C GLN A 3 -17.71 28.89 20.09
N GLU A 4 -18.05 29.94 20.85
CA GLU A 4 -17.14 30.84 21.52
C GLU A 4 -16.31 30.15 22.63
N SER A 5 -16.91 29.22 23.38
CA SER A 5 -16.20 28.45 24.41
C SER A 5 -15.06 27.63 23.84
N PHE A 6 -15.23 27.08 22.64
CA PHE A 6 -14.15 26.31 21.95
C PHE A 6 -12.96 27.21 21.57
N LYS A 7 -13.20 28.48 21.22
CA LYS A 7 -12.12 29.41 20.90
C LYS A 7 -11.34 29.79 22.16
N VAL A 8 -12.05 30.15 23.24
CA VAL A 8 -11.43 30.55 24.51
C VAL A 8 -10.60 29.41 25.09
N LEU A 9 -11.06 28.17 25.00
CA LEU A 9 -10.38 26.99 25.52
C LEU A 9 -9.31 26.44 24.56
N GLU A 10 -9.06 27.09 23.42
CA GLU A 10 -8.14 26.59 22.38
C GLU A 10 -8.40 25.10 21.98
N TYR A 11 -9.66 24.69 22.02
CA TYR A 11 -10.04 23.28 21.85
C TYR A 11 -9.48 22.65 20.57
N LYS A 12 -9.48 23.36 19.45
CA LYS A 12 -8.89 22.88 18.18
C LYS A 12 -7.41 22.53 18.31
N ARG A 13 -6.66 23.30 19.13
CA ARG A 13 -5.24 23.04 19.37
C ARG A 13 -5.03 21.72 20.14
N ILE A 14 -5.94 21.44 21.10
CA ILE A 14 -5.93 20.17 21.84
C ILE A 14 -6.21 19.01 20.88
N LEU A 15 -7.22 19.14 20.02
CA LEU A 15 -7.54 18.11 19.01
C LEU A 15 -6.38 17.88 18.03
N SER A 16 -5.72 18.94 17.56
CA SER A 16 -4.54 18.82 16.68
C SER A 16 -3.42 18.04 17.35
N ARG A 17 -3.11 18.35 18.61
CA ARG A 17 -2.11 17.62 19.39
C ARG A 17 -2.48 16.15 19.60
N LEU A 18 -3.75 15.85 19.82
CA LEU A 18 -4.24 14.48 19.91
C LEU A 18 -4.09 13.76 18.57
N ALA A 19 -4.46 14.40 17.46
CA ALA A 19 -4.32 13.84 16.12
C ALA A 19 -2.85 13.55 15.74
N GLU A 20 -1.89 14.36 16.20
CA GLU A 20 -0.45 14.10 16.02
C GLU A 20 0.00 12.80 16.69
N LYS A 21 -0.69 12.36 17.73
CA LYS A 21 -0.40 11.09 18.44
C LYS A 21 -1.04 9.88 17.78
N ALA A 22 -2.01 10.08 16.87
CA ALA A 22 -2.66 8.98 16.16
C ALA A 22 -1.76 8.42 15.07
N GLY A 23 -1.54 7.10 15.08
CA GLY A 23 -0.70 6.38 14.12
C GLY A 23 -1.32 6.16 12.75
N THR A 24 -2.64 6.35 12.61
CA THR A 24 -3.38 6.10 11.37
C THR A 24 -4.14 7.33 10.90
N LYS A 25 -4.41 7.43 9.59
CA LYS A 25 -5.23 8.51 9.02
C LYS A 25 -6.63 8.52 9.63
N LEU A 26 -7.25 7.34 9.78
CA LEU A 26 -8.57 7.19 10.40
C LEU A 26 -8.58 7.66 11.86
N GLY A 27 -7.54 7.30 12.64
CA GLY A 27 -7.39 7.77 14.01
C GLY A 27 -7.21 9.29 14.11
N LYS A 28 -6.47 9.89 13.17
CA LYS A 28 -6.32 11.36 13.11
C LYS A 28 -7.65 12.04 12.81
N GLU A 29 -8.44 11.52 11.88
CA GLU A 29 -9.78 12.04 11.56
C GLU A 29 -10.72 11.93 12.77
N LEU A 30 -10.71 10.80 13.46
CA LEU A 30 -11.50 10.61 14.69
C LEU A 30 -11.09 11.59 15.78
N ALA A 31 -9.79 11.79 15.99
CA ALA A 31 -9.27 12.74 16.96
C ALA A 31 -9.71 14.18 16.66
N LEU A 32 -9.59 14.60 15.39
CA LEU A 32 -10.00 15.95 14.97
C LEU A 32 -11.53 16.15 15.03
N GLY A 33 -12.30 15.08 14.86
CA GLY A 33 -13.76 15.09 14.93
C GLY A 33 -14.35 14.96 16.34
N LEU A 34 -13.51 14.82 17.39
CA LEU A 34 -14.02 14.68 18.77
C LEU A 34 -14.81 15.90 19.20
N LEU A 35 -15.98 15.64 19.78
CA LEU A 35 -16.83 16.64 20.40
C LEU A 35 -17.05 16.30 21.89
N PRO A 36 -17.09 17.32 22.76
CA PRO A 36 -17.46 17.10 24.15
C PRO A 36 -18.87 16.55 24.25
N VAL A 37 -19.05 15.63 25.16
CA VAL A 37 -20.38 15.08 25.53
C VAL A 37 -20.75 15.57 26.93
N SER A 38 -22.04 15.71 27.18
CA SER A 38 -22.58 16.17 28.46
C SER A 38 -23.38 15.09 29.20
N ASP A 39 -23.75 14.02 28.52
CA ASP A 39 -24.40 12.90 29.17
C ASP A 39 -23.43 12.14 30.08
N SER A 40 -23.85 11.85 31.32
CA SER A 40 -23.00 11.27 32.33
C SER A 40 -22.55 9.84 32.00
N GLU A 41 -23.42 9.06 31.40
CA GLU A 41 -23.11 7.66 31.06
C GLU A 41 -22.16 7.61 29.86
N ASP A 42 -22.38 8.44 28.84
CA ASP A 42 -21.47 8.59 27.71
C ASP A 42 -20.07 9.02 28.15
N VAL A 43 -19.98 9.97 29.09
CA VAL A 43 -18.69 10.42 29.64
C VAL A 43 -17.97 9.28 30.35
N LYS A 44 -18.67 8.56 31.22
CA LYS A 44 -18.12 7.43 31.98
C LYS A 44 -17.62 6.34 31.02
N GLU A 45 -18.38 6.00 29.99
CA GLU A 45 -18.03 4.98 29.02
C GLU A 45 -16.79 5.36 28.23
N ARG A 46 -16.70 6.60 27.71
CA ARG A 46 -15.50 7.10 27.01
C ARG A 46 -14.28 7.13 27.90
N LEU A 47 -14.44 7.48 29.18
CA LEU A 47 -13.34 7.45 30.16
C LEU A 47 -12.87 6.00 30.42
N ARG A 48 -13.78 5.02 30.54
CA ARG A 48 -13.42 3.60 30.67
C ARG A 48 -12.64 3.11 29.44
N GLN A 49 -13.13 3.40 28.24
CA GLN A 49 -12.45 3.05 26.99
C GLN A 49 -11.03 3.63 26.94
N THR A 50 -10.88 4.90 27.32
CA THR A 50 -9.57 5.57 27.34
C THR A 50 -8.66 4.97 28.42
N ALA A 51 -9.16 4.71 29.61
CA ALA A 51 -8.40 4.11 30.70
C ALA A 51 -7.89 2.70 30.33
N GLU A 52 -8.75 1.89 29.72
CA GLU A 52 -8.38 0.57 29.23
C GLU A 52 -7.34 0.64 28.13
N ALA A 53 -7.48 1.57 27.17
CA ALA A 53 -6.50 1.78 26.11
C ALA A 53 -5.15 2.24 26.65
N VAL A 54 -5.12 3.17 27.62
CA VAL A 54 -3.89 3.61 28.28
C VAL A 54 -3.22 2.45 29.02
N TYR A 55 -3.98 1.66 29.76
CA TYR A 55 -3.46 0.52 30.49
C TYR A 55 -2.81 -0.51 29.55
N VAL A 56 -3.50 -0.90 28.47
CA VAL A 56 -2.96 -1.85 27.51
C VAL A 56 -1.75 -1.26 26.77
N SER A 57 -1.82 -0.01 26.34
CA SER A 57 -0.72 0.61 25.59
C SER A 57 0.55 0.81 26.42
N SER A 58 0.41 1.05 27.72
CA SER A 58 1.56 1.23 28.62
C SER A 58 2.28 -0.07 28.97
N THR A 59 1.58 -1.23 28.87
CA THR A 59 2.09 -2.51 29.35
C THR A 59 2.40 -3.48 28.21
N ALA A 60 1.58 -3.52 27.16
CA ALA A 60 1.60 -4.61 26.17
C ALA A 60 1.84 -4.18 24.72
N HIS A 61 1.90 -2.89 24.41
CA HIS A 61 2.24 -2.33 23.09
C HIS A 61 1.48 -2.96 21.91
N PRO A 62 0.18 -2.70 21.76
CA PRO A 62 -0.64 -3.30 20.71
C PRO A 62 -0.12 -2.95 19.31
N PRO A 63 -0.17 -3.90 18.33
CA PRO A 63 0.34 -3.71 16.98
C PRO A 63 -0.64 -2.88 16.14
N LEU A 64 -0.67 -1.55 16.34
CA LEU A 64 -1.58 -0.65 15.63
C LEU A 64 -1.04 -0.14 14.29
N GLY A 65 0.12 -0.63 13.85
CA GLY A 65 0.71 -0.28 12.56
C GLY A 65 0.04 -0.99 11.38
N GLY A 66 0.29 -0.50 10.16
CA GLY A 66 -0.14 -1.16 8.93
C GLY A 66 -1.59 -0.91 8.51
N ILE A 67 -2.39 -0.22 9.31
CA ILE A 67 -3.78 0.12 8.96
C ILE A 67 -3.77 1.29 7.97
N LYS A 68 -4.23 1.03 6.75
CA LYS A 68 -4.36 2.02 5.67
C LYS A 68 -5.81 2.51 5.55
N ASP A 69 -5.98 3.68 4.96
CA ASP A 69 -7.32 4.17 4.64
C ASP A 69 -7.76 3.61 3.28
N ILE A 70 -8.48 2.51 3.32
CA ILE A 70 -8.97 1.79 2.14
C ILE A 70 -10.41 2.17 1.72
N ARG A 71 -11.01 3.20 2.32
CA ARG A 71 -12.40 3.61 2.06
C ARG A 71 -12.64 3.97 0.60
N GLU A 72 -11.70 4.69 -0.02
CA GLU A 72 -11.82 5.06 -1.44
C GLU A 72 -11.68 3.84 -2.36
N SER A 73 -10.79 2.90 -2.03
CA SER A 73 -10.64 1.64 -2.78
C SER A 73 -11.92 0.81 -2.71
N ILE A 74 -12.53 0.69 -1.52
CA ILE A 74 -13.83 0.00 -1.36
C ILE A 74 -14.92 0.69 -2.18
N LYS A 75 -14.97 2.03 -2.17
CA LYS A 75 -15.93 2.79 -2.95
C LYS A 75 -15.75 2.59 -4.47
N LYS A 76 -14.49 2.59 -4.95
CA LYS A 76 -14.17 2.29 -6.35
C LYS A 76 -14.68 0.91 -6.77
N ILE A 77 -14.43 -0.13 -5.95
CA ILE A 77 -14.94 -1.49 -6.20
C ILE A 77 -16.46 -1.50 -6.27
N GLY A 78 -17.14 -0.82 -5.33
CA GLY A 78 -18.59 -0.70 -5.32
C GLY A 78 -19.19 -0.05 -6.57
N LEU A 79 -18.40 0.75 -7.29
CA LEU A 79 -18.76 1.35 -8.58
C LEU A 79 -18.31 0.50 -9.79
N GLY A 80 -17.75 -0.70 -9.57
CA GLY A 80 -17.25 -1.59 -10.62
C GLY A 80 -15.91 -1.17 -11.22
N ALA A 81 -15.17 -0.26 -10.58
CA ALA A 81 -13.85 0.14 -11.04
C ALA A 81 -12.78 -0.90 -10.66
N VAL A 82 -11.70 -0.94 -11.45
CA VAL A 82 -10.53 -1.79 -11.19
C VAL A 82 -9.57 -1.04 -10.27
N LEU A 83 -9.02 -1.73 -9.28
CA LEU A 83 -7.97 -1.22 -8.40
C LEU A 83 -6.59 -1.39 -9.03
N ASP A 84 -5.69 -0.46 -8.74
CA ASP A 84 -4.29 -0.63 -9.07
C ASP A 84 -3.57 -1.54 -8.03
N PRO A 85 -2.37 -2.04 -8.36
CA PRO A 85 -1.65 -2.96 -7.47
C PRO A 85 -1.28 -2.34 -6.11
N ALA A 86 -1.05 -1.04 -6.04
CA ALA A 86 -0.74 -0.35 -4.79
C ALA A 86 -1.99 -0.28 -3.87
N GLU A 87 -3.16 -0.05 -4.45
CA GLU A 87 -4.44 -0.10 -3.72
C GLU A 87 -4.74 -1.52 -3.18
N LEU A 88 -4.42 -2.56 -3.96
CA LEU A 88 -4.54 -3.95 -3.51
C LEU A 88 -3.57 -4.26 -2.35
N LEU A 89 -2.34 -3.75 -2.41
CA LEU A 89 -1.37 -3.88 -1.33
C LEU A 89 -1.83 -3.16 -0.06
N ASP A 90 -2.42 -1.97 -0.16
CA ASP A 90 -2.96 -1.25 1.00
C ASP A 90 -4.10 -2.03 1.67
N ILE A 91 -4.96 -2.67 0.88
CA ILE A 91 -6.01 -3.57 1.39
C ILE A 91 -5.37 -4.77 2.11
N LEU A 92 -4.43 -5.45 1.47
CA LEU A 92 -3.74 -6.62 2.04
C LEU A 92 -3.02 -6.27 3.34
N THR A 93 -2.30 -5.14 3.37
CA THR A 93 -1.59 -4.65 4.56
C THR A 93 -2.56 -4.37 5.71
N THR A 94 -3.73 -3.80 5.40
CA THR A 94 -4.78 -3.54 6.39
C THR A 94 -5.36 -4.85 6.93
N MET A 95 -5.57 -5.85 6.07
CA MET A 95 -6.05 -7.19 6.50
C MET A 95 -5.04 -7.88 7.44
N TYR A 96 -3.75 -7.79 7.15
CA TYR A 96 -2.69 -8.27 8.04
C TYR A 96 -2.73 -7.57 9.40
N ALA A 97 -2.83 -6.24 9.41
CA ALA A 97 -2.94 -5.47 10.65
C ALA A 97 -4.15 -5.88 11.47
N MET A 98 -5.31 -6.08 10.84
CA MET A 98 -6.53 -6.54 11.52
C MET A 98 -6.34 -7.94 12.15
N ARG A 99 -5.70 -8.87 11.44
CA ARG A 99 -5.39 -10.21 11.95
C ARG A 99 -4.45 -10.15 13.15
N GLU A 100 -3.38 -9.36 13.06
CA GLU A 100 -2.42 -9.20 14.15
C GLU A 100 -3.07 -8.55 15.39
N ILE A 101 -3.90 -7.53 15.21
CA ILE A 101 -4.67 -6.92 16.31
C ILE A 101 -5.61 -7.95 16.97
N LYS A 102 -6.34 -8.69 16.16
CA LYS A 102 -7.26 -9.72 16.69
C LYS A 102 -6.52 -10.81 17.46
N ARG A 103 -5.37 -11.26 16.94
CA ARG A 103 -4.50 -12.24 17.62
C ARG A 103 -3.96 -11.67 18.92
N PHE A 104 -3.42 -10.46 18.91
CA PHE A 104 -2.89 -9.79 20.09
C PHE A 104 -3.94 -9.74 21.21
N PHE A 105 -5.15 -9.24 20.96
CA PHE A 105 -6.18 -9.14 21.99
C PHE A 105 -6.76 -10.50 22.40
N LYS A 106 -6.66 -11.53 21.58
CA LYS A 106 -7.03 -12.90 21.95
C LYS A 106 -6.03 -13.50 22.95
N GLU A 107 -4.74 -13.23 22.75
CA GLU A 107 -3.63 -13.77 23.57
C GLU A 107 -3.35 -12.89 24.79
N LEU A 108 -3.91 -11.69 24.85
CA LEU A 108 -3.69 -10.74 25.94
C LEU A 108 -4.25 -11.29 27.26
N GLU A 109 -3.40 -11.54 28.24
CA GLU A 109 -3.81 -12.04 29.56
C GLU A 109 -4.47 -10.95 30.44
N MET A 110 -4.19 -9.67 30.12
CA MET A 110 -4.69 -8.54 30.89
C MET A 110 -6.21 -8.36 30.75
N GLU A 111 -6.82 -7.79 31.79
CA GLU A 111 -8.21 -7.35 31.79
C GLU A 111 -8.40 -6.14 30.85
N ALA A 112 -9.02 -6.38 29.70
CA ALA A 112 -9.33 -5.39 28.68
C ALA A 112 -10.64 -5.75 27.94
N PRO A 113 -11.77 -5.77 28.65
CA PRO A 113 -13.03 -6.29 28.10
C PRO A 113 -13.56 -5.50 26.92
N ILE A 114 -13.42 -4.16 26.93
CA ILE A 114 -13.92 -3.29 25.87
C ILE A 114 -13.08 -3.51 24.60
N LEU A 115 -11.76 -3.40 24.70
CA LEU A 115 -10.86 -3.56 23.55
C LEU A 115 -10.88 -4.99 23.00
N LYS A 116 -10.95 -6.00 23.88
CA LYS A 116 -11.14 -7.40 23.47
C LYS A 116 -12.47 -7.62 22.76
N SER A 117 -13.53 -6.94 23.17
CA SER A 117 -14.82 -6.98 22.48
C SER A 117 -14.71 -6.39 21.09
N TRP A 118 -14.07 -5.24 20.94
CA TRP A 118 -13.85 -4.61 19.61
C TRP A 118 -13.00 -5.50 18.72
N ALA A 119 -11.91 -6.05 19.23
CA ALA A 119 -11.04 -6.95 18.47
C ALA A 119 -11.75 -8.24 18.03
N ARG A 120 -12.66 -8.78 18.84
CA ARG A 120 -13.50 -9.95 18.46
C ARG A 120 -14.38 -9.67 17.24
N ASN A 121 -14.88 -8.45 17.11
CA ASN A 121 -15.74 -8.03 16.01
C ASN A 121 -14.97 -7.82 14.69
N LEU A 122 -13.63 -7.84 14.69
CA LEU A 122 -12.85 -7.82 13.47
C LEU A 122 -13.06 -9.11 12.69
N GLU A 123 -13.54 -9.00 11.47
CA GLU A 123 -13.72 -10.15 10.57
C GLU A 123 -12.42 -10.43 9.80
N ILE A 124 -11.98 -11.68 9.81
CA ILE A 124 -10.75 -12.10 9.13
C ILE A 124 -11.12 -12.84 7.86
N LEU A 125 -10.84 -12.23 6.71
CA LEU A 125 -11.16 -12.74 5.39
C LEU A 125 -9.97 -13.53 4.81
N GLY A 126 -9.57 -14.61 5.45
CA GLY A 126 -8.35 -15.34 5.16
C GLY A 126 -8.24 -15.88 3.72
N GLN A 127 -9.35 -16.16 3.04
CA GLN A 127 -9.31 -16.57 1.62
C GLN A 127 -8.98 -15.38 0.72
N LEU A 128 -9.57 -14.21 0.98
CA LEU A 128 -9.27 -12.99 0.23
C LEU A 128 -7.81 -12.57 0.44
N GLU A 129 -7.32 -12.66 1.67
CA GLU A 129 -5.92 -12.38 2.02
C GLU A 129 -4.97 -13.24 1.18
N ARG A 130 -5.15 -14.57 1.15
CA ARG A 130 -4.35 -15.46 0.32
C ARG A 130 -4.45 -15.15 -1.18
N ASN A 131 -5.62 -14.78 -1.66
CA ASN A 131 -5.80 -14.41 -3.07
C ASN A 131 -5.01 -13.14 -3.40
N LEU A 132 -5.04 -12.13 -2.53
CA LEU A 132 -4.28 -10.88 -2.72
C LEU A 132 -2.77 -11.12 -2.62
N GLU A 133 -2.30 -11.94 -1.68
CA GLU A 133 -0.88 -12.38 -1.57
C GLU A 133 -0.35 -13.00 -2.86
N HIS A 134 -1.22 -13.70 -3.59
CA HIS A 134 -0.86 -14.31 -4.87
C HIS A 134 -0.84 -13.31 -6.02
N ILE A 135 -1.52 -12.17 -5.90
CA ILE A 135 -1.66 -11.16 -6.94
C ILE A 135 -0.59 -10.07 -6.84
N VAL A 136 -0.33 -9.56 -5.61
CA VAL A 136 0.58 -8.43 -5.39
C VAL A 136 1.79 -8.84 -4.56
N ASP A 137 2.93 -8.20 -4.84
CA ASP A 137 4.14 -8.33 -4.04
C ASP A 137 4.22 -7.25 -2.95
N GLU A 138 5.24 -7.33 -2.09
CA GLU A 138 5.51 -6.38 -1.00
C GLU A 138 5.84 -4.94 -1.47
N HIS A 139 6.12 -4.77 -2.77
CA HIS A 139 6.43 -3.47 -3.38
C HIS A 139 5.22 -2.85 -4.11
N GLY A 140 4.07 -3.52 -4.09
CA GLY A 140 2.86 -3.07 -4.79
C GLY A 140 2.92 -3.29 -6.30
N ASN A 141 3.65 -4.29 -6.78
CA ASN A 141 3.61 -4.71 -8.17
C ASN A 141 2.79 -5.99 -8.33
N LEU A 142 2.23 -6.18 -9.51
CA LEU A 142 1.63 -7.48 -9.85
C LEU A 142 2.73 -8.55 -9.97
N ARG A 143 2.54 -9.66 -9.25
CA ARG A 143 3.43 -10.82 -9.35
C ARG A 143 3.41 -11.38 -10.77
N ASP A 144 4.55 -11.89 -11.23
CA ASP A 144 4.68 -12.46 -12.58
C ASP A 144 3.72 -13.64 -12.81
N ASP A 145 3.32 -14.31 -11.76
CA ASP A 145 2.47 -15.49 -11.75
C ASP A 145 1.05 -15.24 -11.21
N ALA A 146 0.65 -13.97 -11.05
CA ALA A 146 -0.69 -13.60 -10.58
C ALA A 146 -1.83 -14.20 -11.42
N SER A 147 -1.58 -14.49 -12.69
CA SER A 147 -2.47 -15.32 -13.53
C SER A 147 -1.68 -16.11 -14.56
N VAL A 148 -2.26 -17.20 -15.05
CA VAL A 148 -1.67 -18.03 -16.11
C VAL A 148 -1.41 -17.19 -17.36
N GLU A 149 -2.36 -16.34 -17.73
CA GLU A 149 -2.28 -15.48 -18.91
C GLU A 149 -1.18 -14.40 -18.75
N LEU A 150 -1.11 -13.73 -17.60
CA LEU A 150 -0.06 -12.73 -17.33
C LEU A 150 1.34 -13.36 -17.39
N ARG A 151 1.50 -14.56 -16.81
CA ARG A 151 2.75 -15.31 -16.86
C ARG A 151 3.14 -15.64 -18.31
N ARG A 152 2.19 -16.08 -19.13
CA ARG A 152 2.41 -16.37 -20.56
C ARG A 152 2.88 -15.12 -21.30
N ILE A 153 2.14 -14.01 -21.17
CA ILE A 153 2.46 -12.75 -21.84
C ILE A 153 3.84 -12.21 -21.42
N ARG A 154 4.13 -12.17 -20.11
CA ARG A 154 5.43 -11.70 -19.62
C ARG A 154 6.59 -12.58 -20.09
N ARG A 155 6.38 -13.90 -20.19
CA ARG A 155 7.37 -14.81 -20.76
C ARG A 155 7.59 -14.54 -22.25
N GLU A 156 6.54 -14.33 -23.03
CA GLU A 156 6.65 -13.99 -24.46
C GLU A 156 7.38 -12.66 -24.67
N ILE A 157 7.11 -11.65 -23.85
CA ILE A 157 7.83 -10.37 -23.86
C ILE A 157 9.33 -10.61 -23.61
N LYS A 158 9.69 -11.36 -22.57
CA LYS A 158 11.09 -11.66 -22.24
C LYS A 158 11.80 -12.39 -23.39
N VAL A 159 11.14 -13.41 -23.97
CA VAL A 159 11.68 -14.15 -25.13
C VAL A 159 11.87 -13.22 -26.34
N SER A 160 10.91 -12.35 -26.62
CA SER A 160 11.00 -11.40 -27.72
C SER A 160 12.12 -10.38 -27.50
N GLN A 161 12.30 -9.90 -26.29
CA GLN A 161 13.40 -8.98 -25.95
C GLN A 161 14.78 -9.65 -26.13
N VAL A 162 14.92 -10.93 -25.74
CA VAL A 162 16.17 -11.69 -25.98
C VAL A 162 16.43 -11.82 -27.47
N LYS A 163 15.41 -12.24 -28.26
CA LYS A 163 15.56 -12.37 -29.73
C LYS A 163 15.98 -11.05 -30.39
N ILE A 164 15.41 -9.91 -29.94
CA ILE A 164 15.79 -8.59 -30.46
C ILE A 164 17.26 -8.30 -30.13
N LYS A 165 17.70 -8.54 -28.88
CA LYS A 165 19.10 -8.33 -28.50
C LYS A 165 20.05 -9.21 -29.30
N ASP A 166 19.73 -10.50 -29.48
CA ASP A 166 20.55 -11.43 -30.24
C ASP A 166 20.65 -11.02 -31.70
N HIS A 167 19.53 -10.57 -32.29
CA HIS A 167 19.52 -10.07 -33.66
C HIS A 167 20.40 -8.81 -33.84
N LEU A 168 20.29 -7.86 -32.91
CA LEU A 168 21.11 -6.64 -32.92
C LEU A 168 22.59 -6.94 -32.67
N ALA A 169 22.91 -7.88 -31.77
CA ALA A 169 24.26 -8.36 -31.57
C ALA A 169 24.83 -9.02 -32.85
N GLY A 170 24.00 -9.82 -33.54
CA GLY A 170 24.36 -10.40 -34.83
C GLY A 170 24.69 -9.33 -35.90
N LEU A 171 23.91 -8.26 -35.97
CA LEU A 171 24.19 -7.13 -36.85
C LEU A 171 25.52 -6.43 -36.53
N LEU A 172 25.84 -6.22 -35.24
CA LEU A 172 27.10 -5.61 -34.82
C LEU A 172 28.31 -6.47 -35.13
N HIS A 173 28.18 -7.79 -35.15
CA HIS A 173 29.27 -8.71 -35.47
C HIS A 173 29.36 -9.09 -36.95
N ASN A 174 28.42 -8.63 -37.77
CA ASN A 174 28.45 -8.90 -39.20
C ASN A 174 29.46 -7.97 -39.87
N ASN A 175 30.47 -8.52 -40.55
CA ASN A 175 31.57 -7.80 -41.22
C ASN A 175 31.06 -6.77 -42.24
N GLU A 176 29.90 -6.99 -42.86
CA GLU A 176 29.30 -6.10 -43.84
C GLU A 176 28.78 -4.80 -43.21
N TYR A 177 28.19 -4.91 -41.98
CA TYR A 177 27.59 -3.79 -41.27
C TYR A 177 28.52 -3.12 -40.27
N GLN A 178 29.57 -3.78 -39.81
CA GLN A 178 30.49 -3.32 -38.75
C GLN A 178 31.12 -1.99 -39.07
N LYS A 179 31.41 -1.69 -40.35
CA LYS A 179 31.97 -0.38 -40.82
C LYS A 179 31.07 0.81 -40.54
N TYR A 180 29.76 0.58 -40.41
CA TYR A 180 28.77 1.63 -40.20
C TYR A 180 28.63 2.08 -38.75
N PHE A 181 28.96 1.21 -37.80
CA PHE A 181 28.77 1.48 -36.37
C PHE A 181 29.99 2.21 -35.77
N GLN A 182 29.69 3.17 -34.88
CA GLN A 182 30.71 3.91 -34.15
C GLN A 182 31.29 3.03 -33.03
N GLU A 183 30.44 2.28 -32.35
CA GLU A 183 30.77 1.35 -31.26
C GLU A 183 29.94 0.08 -31.41
N ASN A 184 30.50 -1.07 -30.99
CA ASN A 184 29.83 -2.35 -31.08
C ASN A 184 28.95 -2.59 -29.82
N ILE A 185 28.09 -1.62 -29.47
CA ILE A 185 27.20 -1.70 -28.33
C ILE A 185 25.75 -1.43 -28.73
N VAL A 186 24.83 -2.17 -28.10
CA VAL A 186 23.40 -1.90 -28.17
C VAL A 186 23.02 -1.09 -26.92
N THR A 187 22.45 0.09 -27.11
CA THR A 187 21.95 0.91 -26.00
C THR A 187 20.43 1.02 -26.05
N MET A 188 19.82 1.47 -24.94
CA MET A 188 18.39 1.78 -24.89
C MET A 188 18.19 3.29 -24.74
N ARG A 189 17.29 3.86 -25.56
CA ARG A 189 16.79 5.23 -25.39
C ARG A 189 15.26 5.20 -25.32
N GLY A 190 14.73 5.45 -24.12
CA GLY A 190 13.32 5.17 -23.86
C GLY A 190 13.05 3.68 -24.06
N ASP A 191 11.99 3.33 -24.81
CA ASP A 191 11.57 1.94 -25.09
C ASP A 191 12.18 1.35 -26.37
N ARG A 192 13.24 1.99 -26.94
CA ARG A 192 13.85 1.57 -28.20
C ARG A 192 15.29 1.16 -28.01
N TYR A 193 15.66 0.03 -28.61
CA TYR A 193 17.06 -0.31 -28.79
C TYR A 193 17.66 0.56 -29.90
N VAL A 194 18.83 1.12 -29.67
CA VAL A 194 19.54 1.98 -30.62
C VAL A 194 20.97 1.51 -30.80
N LEU A 195 21.47 1.64 -32.02
CA LEU A 195 22.83 1.37 -32.41
C LEU A 195 23.51 2.68 -32.76
N PRO A 196 24.70 2.98 -32.23
CA PRO A 196 25.44 4.22 -32.60
C PRO A 196 26.02 4.06 -34.00
N VAL A 197 25.54 4.93 -34.93
CA VAL A 197 25.99 4.97 -36.34
C VAL A 197 26.95 6.12 -36.54
N LYS A 198 28.03 5.91 -37.29
CA LYS A 198 28.95 6.97 -37.71
C LYS A 198 28.22 8.00 -38.58
N GLN A 199 28.52 9.27 -38.38
CA GLN A 199 27.81 10.36 -39.05
C GLN A 199 27.88 10.28 -40.58
N GLU A 200 29.00 9.82 -41.12
CA GLU A 200 29.25 9.64 -42.56
C GLU A 200 28.35 8.57 -43.23
N TYR A 201 27.82 7.62 -42.44
CA TYR A 201 26.96 6.55 -42.98
C TYR A 201 25.50 6.71 -42.63
N ARG A 202 25.08 7.84 -42.05
CA ARG A 202 23.71 8.09 -41.60
C ARG A 202 22.66 7.96 -42.72
N GLN A 203 23.02 8.21 -43.96
CA GLN A 203 22.12 8.08 -45.11
C GLN A 203 22.18 6.71 -45.77
N SER A 204 23.10 5.84 -45.37
CA SER A 204 23.33 4.54 -45.97
C SER A 204 22.66 3.38 -45.19
N ILE A 205 22.12 3.69 -44.05
CA ILE A 205 21.38 2.73 -43.21
C ILE A 205 19.91 3.11 -43.25
N PRO A 206 19.00 2.18 -43.57
CA PRO A 206 17.56 2.42 -43.66
C PRO A 206 16.90 2.73 -42.32
#